data_10488f9c9a0b517dc2ae93065510257c
#
_entry.id   10488f9c9a0b517dc2ae93065510257c
#
_cell.length_a   1.000
_cell.length_b   1.000
_cell.length_c   1.000
_cell.angle_alpha   90.00
_cell.angle_beta   90.00
_cell.angle_gamma   90.00
#
_symmetry.space_group_name_H-M   'P 1'
#
loop_
_entity.id
_entity.type
_entity.pdbx_description
1 polymer ?
#
loop_
_entity_poly.entity_id
_entity_poly.type
_entity_poly.pdbx_seq_one_letter_code
_entity_poly.pdbx_strand_id
1 'polypeptide(L)'
;MSRMTLSDRIEIEAGIYARKSLSEIAKQIHKSRRYVSEELRRNGTKVPGEHPLGKRCRNATGCRRGGLCGKENCHRMCYTCKEVDCQTVCKAYNDAPCKELQKPPYVCNVCSRRRKCKSDRVYTFPCIHFSKYTAFRHLDYLTFQVE
;
A
#
# COMPACT_ATOMS: atom_id res chain seq x y z
N MET A 1 22.00 -18.85 8.51
CA MET A 1 20.67 -18.26 8.76
C MET A 1 19.61 -19.04 8.00
N SER A 2 18.57 -19.49 8.65
CA SER A 2 17.48 -20.26 8.02
C SER A 2 16.72 -19.37 7.02
N ARG A 3 16.47 -19.90 5.82
CA ARG A 3 15.73 -19.22 4.73
C ARG A 3 14.29 -18.91 5.16
N MET A 4 13.68 -17.83 4.64
CA MET A 4 12.27 -17.51 4.86
C MET A 4 11.40 -18.58 4.24
N THR A 5 10.54 -19.21 5.02
CA THR A 5 9.58 -20.21 4.55
C THR A 5 8.23 -19.56 4.16
N LEU A 6 7.36 -20.30 3.52
CA LEU A 6 6.00 -19.83 3.22
C LEU A 6 5.22 -19.58 4.52
N SER A 7 5.38 -20.47 5.51
CA SER A 7 4.76 -20.31 6.82
C SER A 7 5.19 -19.02 7.50
N ASP A 8 6.51 -18.70 7.50
CA ASP A 8 7.02 -17.44 8.05
C ASP A 8 6.34 -16.23 7.40
N ARG A 9 6.11 -16.29 6.10
CA ARG A 9 5.50 -15.19 5.32
C ARG A 9 4.02 -15.01 5.64
N ILE A 10 3.28 -16.10 5.83
CA ILE A 10 1.88 -16.08 6.27
C ILE A 10 1.80 -15.45 7.66
N GLU A 11 2.69 -15.83 8.58
CA GLU A 11 2.76 -15.26 9.92
C GLU A 11 3.11 -13.76 9.90
N ILE A 12 4.00 -13.33 9.01
CA ILE A 12 4.30 -11.90 8.82
C ILE A 12 3.06 -11.17 8.35
N GLU A 13 2.34 -11.68 7.36
CA GLU A 13 1.12 -11.06 6.84
C GLU A 13 0.06 -10.94 7.94
N ALA A 14 -0.20 -12.04 8.66
CA ALA A 14 -1.14 -12.07 9.78
C ALA A 14 -0.75 -11.07 10.88
N GLY A 15 0.54 -11.02 11.24
CA GLY A 15 1.06 -10.08 12.23
C GLY A 15 0.87 -8.62 11.82
N ILE A 16 1.01 -8.28 10.52
CA ILE A 16 0.75 -6.93 10.00
C ILE A 16 -0.73 -6.58 10.17
N TYR A 17 -1.66 -7.47 9.80
CA TYR A 17 -3.09 -7.23 9.96
C TYR A 17 -3.49 -7.10 11.43
N ALA A 18 -2.85 -7.86 12.31
CA ALA A 18 -3.02 -7.74 13.77
C ALA A 18 -2.30 -6.50 14.37
N ARG A 19 -1.69 -5.65 13.53
CA ARG A 19 -0.95 -4.43 13.94
C ARG A 19 0.20 -4.70 14.92
N LYS A 20 0.77 -5.91 14.90
CA LYS A 20 1.95 -6.25 15.70
C LYS A 20 3.17 -5.46 15.23
N SER A 21 4.07 -5.13 16.14
CA SER A 21 5.36 -4.54 15.79
C SER A 21 6.24 -5.56 15.05
N LEU A 22 7.20 -5.07 14.25
CA LEU A 22 8.14 -5.98 13.56
C LEU A 22 8.97 -6.83 14.54
N SER A 23 9.15 -6.36 15.77
CA SER A 23 9.87 -7.11 16.81
C SER A 23 9.03 -8.28 17.34
N GLU A 24 7.73 -8.07 17.52
CA GLU A 24 6.81 -9.14 17.94
C GLU A 24 6.66 -10.20 16.84
N ILE A 25 6.47 -9.77 15.59
CA ILE A 25 6.43 -10.68 14.43
C ILE A 25 7.73 -11.50 14.34
N ALA A 26 8.88 -10.84 14.47
CA ALA A 26 10.17 -11.49 14.40
C ALA A 26 10.36 -12.55 15.50
N LYS A 27 9.92 -12.26 16.74
CA LYS A 27 9.93 -13.22 17.85
C LYS A 27 9.05 -14.45 17.53
N GLN A 28 7.85 -14.20 16.99
CA GLN A 28 6.88 -15.26 16.68
C GLN A 28 7.43 -16.26 15.65
N ILE A 29 8.14 -15.77 14.62
CA ILE A 29 8.71 -16.62 13.56
C ILE A 29 10.19 -17.01 13.82
N HIS A 30 10.72 -16.72 15.02
CA HIS A 30 12.11 -17.02 15.40
C HIS A 30 13.15 -16.47 14.40
N LYS A 31 12.93 -15.24 13.91
CA LYS A 31 13.85 -14.53 13.02
C LYS A 31 14.27 -13.18 13.63
N SER A 32 15.26 -12.53 13.03
CA SER A 32 15.64 -11.18 13.44
C SER A 32 14.65 -10.14 12.89
N ARG A 33 14.43 -9.03 13.63
CA ARG A 33 13.64 -7.89 13.17
C ARG A 33 14.15 -7.33 11.82
N ARG A 34 15.47 -7.33 11.63
CA ARG A 34 16.09 -6.91 10.38
C ARG A 34 15.63 -7.78 9.22
N TYR A 35 15.58 -9.09 9.41
CA TYR A 35 15.16 -10.04 8.39
C TYR A 35 13.70 -9.85 7.97
N VAL A 36 12.79 -9.64 8.93
CA VAL A 36 11.39 -9.29 8.66
C VAL A 36 11.27 -7.96 7.91
N SER A 37 12.05 -6.95 8.32
CA SER A 37 12.08 -5.64 7.67
C SER A 37 12.54 -5.72 6.20
N GLU A 38 13.58 -6.50 5.93
CA GLU A 38 14.09 -6.72 4.57
C GLU A 38 13.10 -7.49 3.70
N GLU A 39 12.44 -8.50 4.26
CA GLU A 39 11.38 -9.26 3.58
C GLU A 39 10.25 -8.34 3.13
N LEU A 40 9.72 -7.50 4.01
CA LEU A 40 8.65 -6.56 3.69
C LEU A 40 9.06 -5.52 2.64
N ARG A 41 10.30 -5.05 2.70
CA ARG A 41 10.83 -4.10 1.71
C ARG A 41 11.05 -4.73 0.33
N ARG A 42 11.47 -5.98 0.26
CA ARG A 42 11.74 -6.67 -1.00
C ARG A 42 10.46 -7.19 -1.65
N ASN A 43 9.58 -7.78 -0.87
CA ASN A 43 8.43 -8.54 -1.37
C ASN A 43 7.09 -7.81 -1.23
N GLY A 44 7.07 -6.55 -0.81
CA GLY A 44 5.87 -5.73 -0.90
C GLY A 44 5.53 -5.44 -2.36
N THR A 45 4.34 -5.84 -2.80
CA THR A 45 3.84 -5.66 -4.17
C THR A 45 3.11 -4.33 -4.32
N LYS A 46 3.42 -3.60 -5.39
CA LYS A 46 2.69 -2.38 -5.72
C LYS A 46 1.37 -2.75 -6.40
N VAL A 47 0.28 -2.26 -5.86
CA VAL A 47 -1.07 -2.47 -6.39
C VAL A 47 -1.74 -1.13 -6.66
N PRO A 48 -2.73 -1.05 -7.57
CA PRO A 48 -3.56 0.14 -7.72
C PRO A 48 -4.22 0.51 -6.38
N GLY A 49 -4.23 1.79 -6.05
CA GLY A 49 -4.89 2.28 -4.85
C GLY A 49 -6.40 2.35 -5.02
N GLU A 50 -7.13 2.45 -3.92
CA GLU A 50 -8.59 2.60 -3.94
C GLU A 50 -9.02 3.95 -4.56
N HIS A 51 -8.15 4.95 -4.54
CA HIS A 51 -8.41 6.24 -5.16
C HIS A 51 -7.62 6.37 -6.46
N PRO A 52 -8.21 6.11 -7.64
CA PRO A 52 -7.51 6.08 -8.93
C PRO A 52 -6.87 7.42 -9.30
N LEU A 53 -7.43 8.52 -8.83
CA LEU A 53 -6.94 9.88 -9.06
C LEU A 53 -6.20 10.47 -7.83
N GLY A 54 -5.77 9.65 -6.91
CA GLY A 54 -4.99 10.07 -5.74
C GLY A 54 -3.72 10.80 -6.16
N LYS A 55 -3.54 12.02 -5.68
CA LYS A 55 -2.47 12.92 -6.13
C LYS A 55 -1.28 12.87 -5.21
N ARG A 56 -0.15 12.46 -5.75
CA ARG A 56 1.13 12.37 -5.04
C ARG A 56 2.18 13.37 -5.51
N CYS A 57 1.79 14.36 -6.29
CA CYS A 57 2.74 15.37 -6.75
C CYS A 57 3.24 16.21 -5.56
N ARG A 58 4.54 16.36 -5.41
CA ARG A 58 5.15 17.23 -4.38
C ARG A 58 4.72 18.68 -4.52
N ASN A 59 4.39 19.10 -5.73
CA ASN A 59 3.98 20.47 -6.04
C ASN A 59 2.47 20.68 -5.85
N ALA A 60 1.70 19.68 -5.41
CA ALA A 60 0.24 19.74 -5.37
C ALA A 60 -0.30 20.90 -4.53
N THR A 61 0.30 21.17 -3.37
CA THR A 61 -0.17 22.21 -2.44
C THR A 61 -0.11 23.63 -3.01
N GLY A 62 0.85 23.91 -3.89
CA GLY A 62 1.00 25.22 -4.52
C GLY A 62 0.72 25.24 -6.03
N CYS A 63 0.20 24.13 -6.55
CA CYS A 63 0.00 23.98 -8.00
C CYS A 63 -1.20 24.78 -8.48
N ARG A 64 -0.94 25.70 -9.40
CA ARG A 64 -1.98 26.51 -10.09
C ARG A 64 -2.14 26.15 -11.57
N ARG A 65 -1.62 25.02 -12.01
CA ARG A 65 -1.66 24.60 -13.41
C ARG A 65 -3.05 24.10 -13.77
N GLY A 66 -3.59 24.63 -14.88
CA GLY A 66 -4.87 24.24 -15.48
C GLY A 66 -4.72 23.91 -16.95
N GLY A 67 -5.73 23.30 -17.57
CA GLY A 67 -5.80 23.08 -19.01
C GLY A 67 -4.76 22.12 -19.59
N LEU A 68 -4.00 21.37 -18.80
CA LEU A 68 -2.92 20.50 -19.29
C LEU A 68 -3.41 19.31 -20.13
N CYS A 69 -4.68 18.97 -20.06
CA CYS A 69 -5.28 17.89 -20.82
C CYS A 69 -5.73 18.28 -22.23
N GLY A 70 -5.55 19.56 -22.62
CA GLY A 70 -5.96 20.07 -23.92
C GLY A 70 -7.48 20.24 -24.11
N LYS A 71 -8.30 20.09 -23.06
CA LYS A 71 -9.74 20.36 -23.14
C LYS A 71 -9.96 21.87 -23.28
N GLU A 72 -10.67 22.27 -24.32
CA GLU A 72 -11.10 23.67 -24.53
C GLU A 72 -11.95 24.14 -23.33
N ASN A 73 -11.78 25.40 -22.94
CA ASN A 73 -12.54 26.03 -21.85
C ASN A 73 -12.41 25.37 -20.47
N CYS A 74 -11.32 24.66 -20.20
CA CYS A 74 -11.05 24.09 -18.88
C CYS A 74 -10.49 25.15 -17.94
N HIS A 75 -11.31 25.65 -17.02
CA HIS A 75 -10.90 26.62 -15.97
C HIS A 75 -10.50 25.94 -14.64
N ARG A 76 -10.51 24.61 -14.57
CA ARG A 76 -10.17 23.88 -13.35
C ARG A 76 -8.66 23.68 -13.21
N MET A 77 -8.18 23.78 -11.98
CA MET A 77 -6.81 23.39 -11.68
C MET A 77 -6.65 21.86 -11.86
N CYS A 78 -5.62 21.44 -12.59
CA CYS A 78 -5.43 20.02 -12.92
C CYS A 78 -5.28 19.13 -11.68
N TYR A 79 -4.75 19.65 -10.58
CA TYR A 79 -4.61 18.87 -9.35
C TYR A 79 -5.96 18.57 -8.66
N THR A 80 -7.03 19.33 -8.95
CA THR A 80 -8.38 19.07 -8.45
C THR A 80 -9.24 18.27 -9.43
N CYS A 81 -8.78 18.13 -10.68
CA CYS A 81 -9.50 17.42 -11.72
C CYS A 81 -9.66 15.94 -11.39
N LYS A 82 -10.87 15.40 -11.58
CA LYS A 82 -11.18 13.98 -11.40
C LYS A 82 -11.11 13.17 -12.69
N GLU A 83 -11.06 13.84 -13.83
CA GLU A 83 -11.13 13.22 -15.16
C GLU A 83 -9.75 12.84 -15.70
N VAL A 84 -8.71 13.61 -15.35
CA VAL A 84 -7.35 13.42 -15.88
C VAL A 84 -6.34 13.38 -14.76
N ASP A 85 -5.43 12.41 -14.84
CA ASP A 85 -4.34 12.26 -13.89
C ASP A 85 -3.19 13.21 -14.24
N CYS A 86 -2.78 14.02 -13.26
CA CYS A 86 -1.62 14.90 -13.43
C CYS A 86 -0.34 14.15 -13.82
N GLN A 87 -0.19 12.90 -13.44
CA GLN A 87 0.98 12.09 -13.77
C GLN A 87 1.14 11.89 -15.27
N THR A 88 0.01 11.78 -15.98
CA THR A 88 0.00 11.53 -17.43
C THR A 88 0.20 12.79 -18.27
N VAL A 89 -0.31 13.93 -17.78
CA VAL A 89 -0.38 15.17 -18.60
C VAL A 89 0.57 16.27 -18.13
N CYS A 90 1.11 16.21 -16.92
CA CYS A 90 1.95 17.27 -16.38
C CYS A 90 3.44 16.93 -16.47
N LYS A 91 4.16 17.60 -17.38
CA LYS A 91 5.64 17.46 -17.53
C LYS A 91 6.40 17.80 -16.24
N ALA A 92 5.86 18.64 -15.36
CA ALA A 92 6.46 18.99 -14.09
C ALA A 92 5.89 18.15 -12.91
N TYR A 93 5.24 17.05 -13.19
CA TYR A 93 4.81 16.11 -12.16
C TYR A 93 6.05 15.60 -11.41
N ASN A 94 5.99 15.70 -10.09
CA ASN A 94 7.05 15.21 -9.22
C ASN A 94 6.41 14.25 -8.20
N ASP A 95 6.73 12.98 -8.33
CA ASP A 95 6.17 11.96 -7.43
C ASP A 95 6.65 12.18 -5.99
N ALA A 96 5.69 12.20 -5.08
CA ALA A 96 5.98 12.29 -3.65
C ALA A 96 5.86 10.88 -3.05
N PRO A 97 6.96 10.23 -2.69
CA PRO A 97 6.90 8.95 -2.01
C PRO A 97 6.11 9.08 -0.71
N CYS A 98 5.25 8.10 -0.44
CA CYS A 98 4.45 8.10 0.78
C CYS A 98 5.38 7.99 1.99
N LYS A 99 5.30 8.96 2.91
CA LYS A 99 6.11 8.98 4.15
C LYS A 99 5.87 7.76 5.03
N GLU A 100 4.66 7.20 4.99
CA GLU A 100 4.31 6.00 5.77
C GLU A 100 5.05 4.74 5.26
N LEU A 101 5.38 4.70 3.95
CA LEU A 101 6.19 3.60 3.39
C LEU A 101 7.68 3.69 3.76
N GLN A 102 8.12 4.79 4.36
CA GLN A 102 9.48 4.94 4.86
C GLN A 102 9.64 4.41 6.29
N LYS A 103 8.51 4.15 6.96
CA LYS A 103 8.44 3.64 8.33
C LYS A 103 7.91 2.20 8.35
N PRO A 104 8.26 1.40 9.36
CA PRO A 104 7.63 0.10 9.56
C PRO A 104 6.10 0.21 9.61
N PRO A 105 5.37 -0.72 9.03
CA PRO A 105 5.79 -1.97 8.39
C PRO A 105 6.19 -1.85 6.91
N TYR A 106 6.39 -0.66 6.32
CA TYR A 106 6.79 -0.40 4.93
C TYR A 106 5.76 -0.82 3.87
N VAL A 107 4.55 -1.16 4.30
CA VAL A 107 3.42 -1.61 3.47
C VAL A 107 2.12 -0.94 3.91
N CYS A 108 1.12 -0.96 3.05
CA CYS A 108 -0.14 -0.25 3.23
C CYS A 108 -1.27 -1.14 3.77
N ASN A 109 -1.00 -2.40 4.14
CA ASN A 109 -2.03 -3.38 4.52
C ASN A 109 -3.04 -2.84 5.56
N VAL A 110 -2.56 -2.13 6.58
CA VAL A 110 -3.39 -1.57 7.66
C VAL A 110 -3.37 -0.04 7.71
N CYS A 111 -2.99 0.61 6.61
CA CYS A 111 -2.93 2.07 6.55
C CYS A 111 -4.33 2.68 6.52
N SER A 112 -4.67 3.51 7.50
CA SER A 112 -5.97 4.21 7.58
C SER A 112 -6.22 5.18 6.43
N ARG A 113 -5.17 5.65 5.75
CA ARG A 113 -5.24 6.56 4.60
C ARG A 113 -5.29 5.86 3.25
N ARG A 114 -5.35 4.54 3.21
CA ARG A 114 -5.31 3.74 1.98
C ARG A 114 -6.33 4.19 0.95
N ARG A 115 -7.57 4.50 1.35
CA ARG A 115 -8.64 4.98 0.47
C ARG A 115 -8.32 6.28 -0.27
N LYS A 116 -7.33 7.06 0.19
CA LYS A 116 -6.89 8.32 -0.42
C LYS A 116 -5.64 8.15 -1.28
N CYS A 117 -5.14 6.94 -1.43
CA CYS A 117 -3.91 6.67 -2.16
C CYS A 117 -4.19 6.24 -3.59
N LYS A 118 -3.35 6.72 -4.52
CA LYS A 118 -3.36 6.33 -5.92
C LYS A 118 -2.82 4.92 -6.14
N SER A 119 -1.84 4.54 -5.37
CA SER A 119 -1.25 3.20 -5.40
C SER A 119 -0.84 2.78 -4.01
N ASP A 120 -0.99 1.53 -3.73
CA ASP A 120 -0.62 0.90 -2.48
C ASP A 120 0.60 0.00 -2.68
N ARG A 121 1.31 -0.22 -1.60
CA ARG A 121 2.28 -1.29 -1.51
C ARG A 121 1.79 -2.27 -0.46
N VAL A 122 1.40 -3.45 -0.88
CA VAL A 122 0.86 -4.46 0.02
C VAL A 122 1.80 -5.66 0.12
N TYR A 123 1.79 -6.28 1.27
CA TYR A 123 2.45 -7.54 1.48
C TYR A 123 1.38 -8.62 1.57
N THR A 124 1.29 -9.43 0.52
CA THR A 124 0.34 -10.53 0.42
C THR A 124 1.03 -11.71 -0.22
N PHE A 125 0.74 -12.90 0.25
CA PHE A 125 1.14 -14.13 -0.41
C PHE A 125 -0.09 -14.74 -1.09
N PRO A 126 -0.07 -14.92 -2.40
CA PRO A 126 -1.09 -15.71 -3.05
C PRO A 126 -0.91 -17.17 -2.60
N CYS A 127 -1.70 -17.60 -1.65
CA CYS A 127 -1.99 -19.01 -1.53
C CYS A 127 -2.63 -19.45 -2.85
N ILE A 128 -2.06 -20.43 -3.52
CA ILE A 128 -2.45 -20.96 -4.85
C ILE A 128 -3.93 -21.39 -4.93
N HIS A 129 -4.69 -21.30 -3.85
CA HIS A 129 -6.09 -21.71 -3.77
C HIS A 129 -7.12 -20.63 -3.44
N PHE A 130 -6.82 -19.34 -3.57
CA PHE A 130 -7.74 -18.29 -3.10
C PHE A 130 -8.40 -17.43 -4.19
N SER A 131 -8.66 -17.97 -5.39
CA SER A 131 -9.46 -17.23 -6.39
C SER A 131 -10.97 -17.14 -6.05
N LYS A 132 -11.45 -17.84 -5.01
CA LYS A 132 -12.87 -17.84 -4.60
C LYS A 132 -13.19 -17.14 -3.27
N TYR A 133 -12.20 -16.61 -2.54
CA TYR A 133 -12.42 -16.08 -1.18
C TYR A 133 -12.01 -14.62 -0.98
N THR A 134 -11.90 -13.82 -2.01
CA THR A 134 -11.64 -12.38 -1.86
C THR A 134 -12.79 -11.60 -1.20
N ALA A 135 -13.99 -12.17 -1.13
CA ALA A 135 -15.14 -11.57 -0.47
C ALA A 135 -15.25 -11.88 1.04
N PHE A 136 -14.56 -12.91 1.55
CA PHE A 136 -14.72 -13.38 2.94
C PHE A 136 -13.59 -12.94 3.90
N ARG A 137 -12.56 -12.20 3.45
CA ARG A 137 -11.40 -11.83 4.28
C ARG A 137 -11.67 -10.87 5.44
N HIS A 138 -12.89 -10.40 5.61
CA HIS A 138 -13.20 -9.44 6.68
C HIS A 138 -13.95 -10.02 7.89
N LEU A 139 -14.46 -11.24 7.81
CA LEU A 139 -15.32 -11.79 8.87
C LEU A 139 -14.77 -13.02 9.60
N ASP A 140 -13.91 -13.82 8.98
CA ASP A 140 -13.52 -15.11 9.58
C ASP A 140 -12.29 -15.11 10.48
N TYR A 141 -11.57 -14.00 10.57
CA TYR A 141 -10.38 -13.92 11.45
C TYR A 141 -10.75 -13.69 12.93
N LEU A 142 -12.00 -13.37 13.23
CA LEU A 142 -12.48 -13.14 14.60
C LEU A 142 -13.10 -14.39 15.26
N THR A 143 -13.35 -15.46 14.51
CA THR A 143 -14.04 -16.65 15.03
C THR A 143 -13.14 -17.84 15.35
N PHE A 144 -11.84 -17.78 15.05
CA PHE A 144 -10.90 -18.88 15.35
C PHE A 144 -10.10 -18.72 16.65
N GLN A 145 -10.53 -17.85 17.57
CA GLN A 145 -9.89 -17.72 18.88
C GLN A 145 -10.81 -18.09 20.05
N VAL A 146 -11.82 -18.93 19.83
CA VAL A 146 -12.62 -19.49 20.93
C VAL A 146 -12.82 -20.97 20.65
N GLU A 147 -11.84 -21.77 21.00
CA GLU A 147 -11.99 -23.12 21.60
C GLU A 147 -10.59 -23.55 22.10
#